data_7380088d8c17bf15f5b549297397ce74
#
_entry.id   7380088d8c17bf15f5b549297397ce74
#
_cell.length_a   1.000
_cell.length_b   1.000
_cell.length_c   1.000
_cell.angle_alpha   90.00
_cell.angle_beta   90.00
_cell.angle_gamma   90.00
#
_symmetry.space_group_name_H-M   'P 1'
#
loop_
_entity.id
_entity.type
_entity.pdbx_description
1 polymer ?
#
loop_
_entity_poly.entity_id
_entity_poly.type
_entity_poly.pdbx_seq_one_letter_code
_entity_poly.pdbx_strand_id
1 'polypeptide(L)'
;EGKQLKKVLFGYIMNGKAGGIDKYMLNFFEHFSPGEVHFDFLTTQIDNELKEKLESKGAGLFEIPTLKNPRAQYKAICDIIKKNGYDTAYFNISTAICYPGPKAAHDCGVKKVIIHSHSAWYDCSNPKKRALMIKLNNLCRNFLYKYGTDFYACSALAGKWIFPEKIVGSDKFKLVKNGIDLASFTYSPEKREAMREKLQLQDKFVIGSVGNFLYPKNHDFMVRVFSELCKIDSDARLLLVGDGLLFDNVKEQVKSLGLTDKVTFTGRQADAYNYMMAMDIYLM
;
A
#
# COMPACT_ATOMS: atom_id res chain seq x y z
N GLU A 1 -37.17 -3.66 -14.80
CA GLU A 1 -36.23 -2.53 -14.95
C GLU A 1 -34.82 -3.05 -14.71
N GLY A 2 -33.97 -3.09 -15.76
CA GLY A 2 -32.60 -3.53 -15.68
C GLY A 2 -31.80 -2.59 -14.76
N LYS A 3 -31.23 -3.12 -13.69
CA LYS A 3 -30.40 -2.36 -12.74
C LYS A 3 -29.18 -1.82 -13.50
N GLN A 4 -29.12 -0.52 -13.70
CA GLN A 4 -27.99 0.11 -14.39
C GLN A 4 -26.70 -0.23 -13.67
N LEU A 5 -25.72 -0.77 -14.40
CA LEU A 5 -24.40 -1.16 -13.87
C LEU A 5 -23.71 0.08 -13.30
N LYS A 6 -23.38 0.05 -12.01
CA LYS A 6 -22.66 1.14 -11.36
C LYS A 6 -21.21 1.18 -11.83
N LYS A 7 -20.72 2.37 -12.15
CA LYS A 7 -19.34 2.60 -12.58
C LYS A 7 -18.52 3.31 -11.51
N VAL A 8 -17.38 2.75 -11.17
CA VAL A 8 -16.45 3.25 -10.14
C VAL A 8 -15.11 3.59 -10.77
N LEU A 9 -14.68 4.83 -10.60
CA LEU A 9 -13.30 5.24 -10.87
C LEU A 9 -12.47 5.05 -9.61
N PHE A 10 -11.45 4.19 -9.66
CA PHE A 10 -10.69 3.74 -8.50
C PHE A 10 -9.21 4.16 -8.60
N GLY A 11 -8.81 5.14 -7.85
CA GLY A 11 -7.45 5.72 -7.86
C GLY A 11 -6.79 5.59 -6.48
N TYR A 12 -5.49 5.47 -6.34
CA TYR A 12 -4.53 5.27 -7.44
C TYR A 12 -3.84 3.93 -7.22
N ILE A 13 -3.74 3.12 -8.27
CA ILE A 13 -2.98 1.88 -8.23
C ILE A 13 -1.59 2.10 -8.86
N MET A 14 -0.56 1.44 -8.34
CA MET A 14 0.79 1.52 -8.91
C MET A 14 1.02 0.39 -9.92
N ASN A 15 1.46 -0.77 -9.44
CA ASN A 15 1.75 -1.91 -10.29
C ASN A 15 1.09 -3.22 -9.81
N GLY A 16 0.20 -3.12 -8.83
CA GLY A 16 -0.47 -4.28 -8.23
C GLY A 16 0.43 -5.18 -7.38
N LYS A 17 1.73 -4.92 -7.36
CA LYS A 17 2.74 -5.74 -6.68
C LYS A 17 3.31 -5.04 -5.43
N ALA A 18 3.19 -3.72 -5.36
CA ALA A 18 3.85 -2.90 -4.36
C ALA A 18 2.86 -2.27 -3.37
N GLY A 19 3.04 -2.58 -2.09
CA GLY A 19 2.43 -1.83 -1.00
C GLY A 19 1.01 -2.21 -0.62
N GLY A 20 0.59 -1.68 0.54
CA GLY A 20 -0.70 -2.00 1.14
C GLY A 20 -1.90 -1.41 0.38
N ILE A 21 -1.72 -0.27 -0.32
CA ILE A 21 -2.80 0.36 -1.09
C ILE A 21 -3.17 -0.49 -2.29
N ASP A 22 -2.18 -0.95 -3.08
CA ASP A 22 -2.44 -1.81 -4.23
C ASP A 22 -3.13 -3.12 -3.83
N LYS A 23 -2.66 -3.75 -2.74
CA LYS A 23 -3.31 -4.96 -2.20
C LYS A 23 -4.74 -4.68 -1.73
N TYR A 24 -4.96 -3.56 -1.04
CA TYR A 24 -6.31 -3.15 -0.64
C TYR A 24 -7.23 -2.99 -1.84
N MET A 25 -6.78 -2.27 -2.87
CA MET A 25 -7.58 -2.00 -4.07
C MET A 25 -7.90 -3.28 -4.84
N LEU A 26 -6.93 -4.17 -5.02
CA LEU A 26 -7.14 -5.44 -5.71
C LEU A 26 -8.02 -6.39 -4.91
N ASN A 27 -7.80 -6.52 -3.60
CA ASN A 27 -8.67 -7.33 -2.74
C ASN A 27 -10.10 -6.80 -2.77
N PHE A 28 -10.28 -5.48 -2.70
CA PHE A 28 -11.61 -4.87 -2.79
C PHE A 28 -12.28 -5.19 -4.13
N PHE A 29 -11.57 -5.01 -5.23
CA PHE A 29 -12.07 -5.32 -6.58
C PHE A 29 -12.42 -6.79 -6.77
N GLU A 30 -11.59 -7.71 -6.27
CA GLU A 30 -11.77 -9.15 -6.42
C GLU A 30 -12.96 -9.73 -5.64
N HIS A 31 -13.53 -8.96 -4.69
CA HIS A 31 -14.73 -9.35 -3.96
C HIS A 31 -16.05 -9.05 -4.69
N PHE A 32 -16.01 -8.33 -5.81
CA PHE A 32 -17.19 -8.10 -6.64
C PHE A 32 -17.32 -9.15 -7.74
N SER A 33 -18.53 -9.66 -7.93
CA SER A 33 -18.83 -10.56 -9.04
C SER A 33 -18.84 -9.78 -10.36
N PRO A 34 -18.40 -10.39 -11.48
CA PRO A 34 -18.53 -9.77 -12.79
C PRO A 34 -19.99 -9.32 -13.06
N GLY A 35 -20.16 -8.07 -13.50
CA GLY A 35 -21.47 -7.50 -13.78
C GLY A 35 -22.19 -6.83 -12.61
N GLU A 36 -21.68 -6.89 -11.38
CA GLU A 36 -22.23 -6.14 -10.24
C GLU A 36 -21.84 -4.66 -10.27
N VAL A 37 -20.55 -4.41 -10.50
CA VAL A 37 -19.95 -3.06 -10.56
C VAL A 37 -18.85 -3.06 -11.62
N HIS A 38 -18.81 -2.04 -12.46
CA HIS A 38 -17.69 -1.81 -13.37
C HIS A 38 -16.64 -0.93 -12.69
N PHE A 39 -15.37 -1.38 -12.71
CA PHE A 39 -14.25 -0.62 -12.18
C PHE A 39 -13.32 -0.18 -13.29
N ASP A 40 -12.87 1.08 -13.20
CA ASP A 40 -11.74 1.59 -13.94
C ASP A 40 -10.70 2.14 -12.99
N PHE A 41 -9.43 1.83 -13.22
CA PHE A 41 -8.33 2.19 -12.36
C PHE A 41 -7.50 3.33 -12.93
N LEU A 42 -6.96 4.19 -12.04
CA LEU A 42 -6.01 5.23 -12.38
C LEU A 42 -4.60 4.82 -11.92
N THR A 43 -3.62 4.97 -12.80
CA THR A 43 -2.20 4.76 -12.50
C THR A 43 -1.35 5.90 -13.08
N THR A 44 -0.15 6.10 -12.55
CA THR A 44 0.82 7.04 -13.14
C THR A 44 1.83 6.37 -14.06
N GLN A 45 1.76 5.04 -14.16
CA GLN A 45 2.61 4.24 -15.06
C GLN A 45 1.91 2.89 -15.28
N ILE A 46 1.69 2.54 -16.55
CA ILE A 46 1.08 1.25 -16.88
C ILE A 46 2.10 0.12 -16.66
N ASP A 47 1.68 -0.87 -15.87
CA ASP A 47 2.29 -2.19 -15.80
C ASP A 47 1.44 -3.12 -16.66
N ASN A 48 2.05 -3.76 -17.67
CA ASN A 48 1.31 -4.57 -18.64
C ASN A 48 0.66 -5.81 -18.02
N GLU A 49 1.32 -6.46 -17.07
CA GLU A 49 0.76 -7.63 -16.36
C GLU A 49 -0.47 -7.24 -15.52
N LEU A 50 -0.39 -6.10 -14.83
CA LEU A 50 -1.55 -5.56 -14.12
C LEU A 50 -2.68 -5.22 -15.08
N LYS A 51 -2.36 -4.58 -16.21
CA LYS A 51 -3.35 -4.20 -17.23
C LYS A 51 -4.08 -5.42 -17.76
N GLU A 52 -3.36 -6.45 -18.18
CA GLU A 52 -3.96 -7.70 -18.66
C GLU A 52 -4.84 -8.37 -17.59
N LYS A 53 -4.35 -8.40 -16.34
CA LYS A 53 -5.13 -8.92 -15.21
C LYS A 53 -6.44 -8.18 -15.00
N LEU A 54 -6.44 -6.85 -15.08
CA LEU A 54 -7.64 -6.03 -14.88
C LEU A 54 -8.61 -6.16 -16.07
N GLU A 55 -8.10 -6.08 -17.29
CA GLU A 55 -8.89 -6.21 -18.53
C GLU A 55 -9.54 -7.58 -18.65
N SER A 56 -8.86 -8.66 -18.25
CA SER A 56 -9.44 -10.01 -18.21
C SER A 56 -10.66 -10.14 -17.30
N LYS A 57 -10.79 -9.23 -16.33
CA LYS A 57 -11.94 -9.12 -15.41
C LYS A 57 -12.91 -7.99 -15.79
N GLY A 58 -12.76 -7.40 -16.97
CA GLY A 58 -13.64 -6.34 -17.47
C GLY A 58 -13.38 -4.96 -16.86
N ALA A 59 -12.24 -4.71 -16.23
CA ALA A 59 -11.86 -3.42 -15.67
C ALA A 59 -10.86 -2.68 -16.58
N GLY A 60 -10.95 -1.35 -16.66
CA GLY A 60 -10.00 -0.52 -17.39
C GLY A 60 -8.83 -0.05 -16.51
N LEU A 61 -7.69 0.28 -17.17
CA LEU A 61 -6.54 0.92 -16.53
C LEU A 61 -6.13 2.15 -17.34
N PHE A 62 -6.23 3.33 -16.73
CA PHE A 62 -5.91 4.60 -17.36
C PHE A 62 -4.65 5.22 -16.78
N GLU A 63 -3.71 5.57 -17.67
CA GLU A 63 -2.53 6.32 -17.27
C GLU A 63 -2.83 7.82 -17.15
N ILE A 64 -2.33 8.41 -16.08
CA ILE A 64 -2.46 9.84 -15.79
C ILE A 64 -1.10 10.45 -15.45
N PRO A 65 -0.91 11.76 -15.70
CA PRO A 65 0.31 12.46 -15.28
C PRO A 65 0.57 12.34 -13.78
N THR A 66 1.85 12.34 -13.38
CA THR A 66 2.25 12.33 -11.97
C THR A 66 1.92 13.66 -11.29
N LEU A 67 1.96 13.68 -9.95
CA LEU A 67 1.80 14.90 -9.13
C LEU A 67 2.89 15.96 -9.33
N LYS A 68 3.93 15.68 -10.13
CA LYS A 68 4.88 16.73 -10.58
C LYS A 68 4.19 17.79 -11.44
N ASN A 69 3.11 17.41 -12.14
CA ASN A 69 2.23 18.32 -12.87
C ASN A 69 0.77 18.14 -12.44
N PRO A 70 0.34 18.74 -11.31
CA PRO A 70 -0.99 18.53 -10.76
C PRO A 70 -2.11 19.08 -11.67
N ARG A 71 -1.82 20.11 -12.48
CA ARG A 71 -2.80 20.66 -13.46
C ARG A 71 -3.06 19.66 -14.59
N ALA A 72 -1.99 19.05 -15.14
CA ALA A 72 -2.14 18.03 -16.18
C ALA A 72 -2.84 16.79 -15.64
N GLN A 73 -2.53 16.36 -14.41
CA GLN A 73 -3.22 15.24 -13.76
C GLN A 73 -4.72 15.52 -13.59
N TYR A 74 -5.07 16.69 -13.07
CA TYR A 74 -6.46 17.14 -12.94
C TYR A 74 -7.20 17.07 -14.28
N LYS A 75 -6.62 17.65 -15.34
CA LYS A 75 -7.23 17.68 -16.68
C LYS A 75 -7.45 16.26 -17.22
N ALA A 76 -6.42 15.39 -17.15
CA ALA A 76 -6.51 14.01 -17.61
C ALA A 76 -7.62 13.23 -16.89
N ILE A 77 -7.76 13.41 -15.59
CA ILE A 77 -8.83 12.75 -14.80
C ILE A 77 -10.21 13.32 -15.20
N CYS A 78 -10.35 14.63 -15.41
CA CYS A 78 -11.59 15.23 -15.93
C CYS A 78 -11.98 14.63 -17.29
N ASP A 79 -11.02 14.48 -18.21
CA ASP A 79 -11.27 13.93 -19.54
C ASP A 79 -11.73 12.46 -19.47
N ILE A 80 -11.09 11.65 -18.59
CA ILE A 80 -11.49 10.26 -18.33
C ILE A 80 -12.93 10.20 -17.76
N ILE A 81 -13.24 11.06 -16.78
CA ILE A 81 -14.57 11.09 -16.15
C ILE A 81 -15.64 11.47 -17.16
N LYS A 82 -15.41 12.52 -17.95
CA LYS A 82 -16.37 13.00 -18.95
C LYS A 82 -16.62 11.99 -20.06
N LYS A 83 -15.56 11.25 -20.48
CA LYS A 83 -15.66 10.24 -21.54
C LYS A 83 -16.44 9.00 -21.11
N ASN A 84 -16.20 8.52 -19.88
CA ASN A 84 -16.70 7.21 -19.46
C ASN A 84 -17.93 7.28 -18.54
N GLY A 85 -18.12 8.39 -17.82
CA GLY A 85 -19.19 8.56 -16.84
C GLY A 85 -19.06 7.62 -15.64
N TYR A 86 -18.99 8.19 -14.42
CA TYR A 86 -18.85 7.40 -13.20
C TYR A 86 -19.87 7.84 -12.14
N ASP A 87 -20.46 6.87 -11.45
CA ASP A 87 -21.37 7.12 -10.32
C ASP A 87 -20.58 7.44 -9.05
N THR A 88 -19.41 6.83 -8.92
CA THR A 88 -18.51 6.92 -7.77
C THR A 88 -17.07 7.10 -8.22
N ALA A 89 -16.34 8.01 -7.57
CA ALA A 89 -14.90 8.10 -7.65
C ALA A 89 -14.31 7.79 -6.24
N TYR A 90 -13.42 6.83 -6.17
CA TYR A 90 -12.84 6.37 -4.91
C TYR A 90 -11.32 6.52 -4.96
N PHE A 91 -10.79 7.46 -4.19
CA PHE A 91 -9.37 7.79 -4.17
C PHE A 91 -8.68 7.27 -2.92
N ASN A 92 -7.75 6.35 -3.10
CA ASN A 92 -6.86 5.81 -2.06
C ASN A 92 -5.57 6.63 -2.04
N ILE A 93 -5.34 7.39 -0.98
CA ILE A 93 -4.27 8.37 -0.92
C ILE A 93 -3.44 8.26 0.35
N SER A 94 -2.15 8.62 0.26
CA SER A 94 -1.22 8.69 1.39
C SER A 94 -0.96 10.10 1.89
N THR A 95 -1.29 11.12 1.08
CA THR A 95 -1.14 12.53 1.44
C THR A 95 -2.27 13.36 0.83
N ALA A 96 -2.62 14.47 1.48
CA ALA A 96 -3.61 15.42 0.96
C ALA A 96 -3.14 16.14 -0.32
N ILE A 97 -1.86 16.04 -0.67
CA ILE A 97 -1.30 16.58 -1.91
C ILE A 97 -1.92 15.90 -3.14
N CYS A 98 -2.49 14.70 -2.98
CA CYS A 98 -3.22 13.97 -4.03
C CYS A 98 -4.61 14.58 -4.35
N TYR A 99 -4.89 15.79 -3.93
CA TYR A 99 -6.15 16.50 -4.15
C TYR A 99 -6.59 16.64 -5.63
N PRO A 100 -5.73 16.61 -6.67
CA PRO A 100 -6.19 16.82 -8.04
C PRO A 100 -7.26 15.82 -8.49
N GLY A 101 -7.16 14.55 -8.07
CA GLY A 101 -8.16 13.54 -8.41
C GLY A 101 -9.52 13.79 -7.76
N PRO A 102 -9.62 13.88 -6.43
CA PRO A 102 -10.86 14.26 -5.76
C PRO A 102 -11.48 15.56 -6.30
N LYS A 103 -10.64 16.58 -6.58
CA LYS A 103 -11.09 17.83 -7.17
C LYS A 103 -11.67 17.62 -8.57
N ALA A 104 -11.02 16.84 -9.43
CA ALA A 104 -11.52 16.55 -10.76
C ALA A 104 -12.87 15.84 -10.73
N ALA A 105 -13.03 14.83 -9.85
CA ALA A 105 -14.28 14.12 -9.68
C ALA A 105 -15.41 15.04 -9.20
N HIS A 106 -15.13 15.88 -8.20
CA HIS A 106 -16.10 16.87 -7.71
C HIS A 106 -16.52 17.85 -8.80
N ASP A 107 -15.56 18.47 -9.50
CA ASP A 107 -15.83 19.50 -10.51
C ASP A 107 -16.53 18.92 -11.76
N CYS A 108 -16.33 17.61 -12.04
CA CYS A 108 -17.05 16.90 -13.09
C CYS A 108 -18.43 16.36 -12.65
N GLY A 109 -18.87 16.64 -11.43
CA GLY A 109 -20.21 16.29 -10.95
C GLY A 109 -20.41 14.82 -10.59
N VAL A 110 -19.34 14.08 -10.25
CA VAL A 110 -19.46 12.72 -9.74
C VAL A 110 -20.21 12.74 -8.41
N LYS A 111 -21.32 11.97 -8.34
CA LYS A 111 -22.24 12.04 -7.20
C LYS A 111 -21.63 11.59 -5.88
N LYS A 112 -20.75 10.59 -5.92
CA LYS A 112 -20.08 10.05 -4.73
C LYS A 112 -18.57 10.10 -4.91
N VAL A 113 -17.90 10.92 -4.10
CA VAL A 113 -16.43 11.06 -4.09
C VAL A 113 -15.92 10.61 -2.73
N ILE A 114 -15.33 9.43 -2.70
CA ILE A 114 -14.74 8.83 -1.49
C ILE A 114 -13.25 9.16 -1.47
N ILE A 115 -12.79 9.69 -0.33
CA ILE A 115 -11.35 9.93 -0.10
C ILE A 115 -10.93 9.04 1.05
N HIS A 116 -10.02 8.08 0.78
CA HIS A 116 -9.55 7.09 1.75
C HIS A 116 -8.06 7.29 2.06
N SER A 117 -7.78 7.57 3.32
CA SER A 117 -6.43 7.76 3.85
C SER A 117 -5.79 6.44 4.25
N HIS A 118 -4.59 6.15 3.71
CA HIS A 118 -3.84 4.94 4.01
C HIS A 118 -2.51 5.17 4.73
N SER A 119 -2.15 6.40 5.06
CA SER A 119 -0.91 6.74 5.75
C SER A 119 -1.15 7.69 6.91
N ALA A 120 -0.37 7.55 7.98
CA ALA A 120 -0.43 8.40 9.15
C ALA A 120 0.65 9.49 9.15
N TRP A 121 1.58 9.45 8.19
CA TRP A 121 2.72 10.34 8.13
C TRP A 121 3.41 10.30 6.76
N TYR A 122 4.24 11.32 6.45
CA TYR A 122 5.16 11.31 5.34
C TYR A 122 6.57 11.13 5.85
N ASP A 123 7.18 10.01 5.56
CA ASP A 123 8.53 9.71 6.02
C ASP A 123 9.49 9.43 4.86
N CYS A 124 10.71 9.95 4.98
CA CYS A 124 11.81 9.72 4.06
C CYS A 124 13.14 10.08 4.75
N SER A 125 14.24 9.58 4.23
CA SER A 125 15.60 9.80 4.76
C SER A 125 16.04 11.29 4.74
N ASN A 126 15.55 12.07 3.77
CA ASN A 126 15.91 13.48 3.66
C ASN A 126 15.01 14.37 4.54
N PRO A 127 15.53 14.96 5.65
CA PRO A 127 14.72 15.74 6.59
C PRO A 127 14.13 17.01 6.00
N LYS A 128 14.85 17.68 5.09
CA LYS A 128 14.35 18.91 4.41
C LYS A 128 13.17 18.59 3.51
N LYS A 129 13.29 17.52 2.71
CA LYS A 129 12.19 17.03 1.86
C LYS A 129 11.00 16.62 2.71
N ARG A 130 11.22 15.88 3.80
CA ARG A 130 10.17 15.45 4.73
C ARG A 130 9.41 16.65 5.30
N ALA A 131 10.12 17.66 5.83
CA ALA A 131 9.51 18.88 6.38
C ALA A 131 8.66 19.64 5.33
N LEU A 132 9.19 19.79 4.10
CA LEU A 132 8.45 20.41 3.00
C LEU A 132 7.16 19.66 2.67
N MET A 133 7.24 18.32 2.55
CA MET A 133 6.07 17.50 2.22
C MET A 133 5.02 17.52 3.32
N ILE A 134 5.42 17.53 4.59
CA ILE A 134 4.50 17.70 5.72
C ILE A 134 3.80 19.06 5.67
N LYS A 135 4.56 20.15 5.39
CA LYS A 135 3.98 21.50 5.24
C LYS A 135 2.96 21.55 4.10
N LEU A 136 3.29 20.97 2.95
CA LEU A 136 2.38 20.90 1.80
C LEU A 136 1.15 20.06 2.10
N ASN A 137 1.30 18.92 2.78
CA ASN A 137 0.17 18.11 3.21
C ASN A 137 -0.76 18.92 4.11
N ASN A 138 -0.22 19.59 5.13
CA ASN A 138 -1.00 20.42 6.06
C ASN A 138 -1.75 21.56 5.35
N LEU A 139 -1.15 22.15 4.33
CA LEU A 139 -1.82 23.14 3.50
C LEU A 139 -2.98 22.52 2.71
N CYS A 140 -2.72 21.39 2.03
CA CYS A 140 -3.72 20.73 1.19
C CYS A 140 -4.88 20.15 1.99
N ARG A 141 -4.66 19.62 3.21
CA ARG A 141 -5.72 19.07 4.07
C ARG A 141 -6.80 20.11 4.42
N ASN A 142 -6.46 21.40 4.40
CA ASN A 142 -7.40 22.47 4.73
C ASN A 142 -8.47 22.71 3.64
N PHE A 143 -8.28 22.15 2.44
CA PHE A 143 -9.24 22.28 1.35
C PHE A 143 -9.62 20.96 0.69
N LEU A 144 -8.80 19.89 0.79
CA LEU A 144 -9.07 18.58 0.19
C LEU A 144 -10.49 18.06 0.51
N TYR A 145 -10.91 18.20 1.76
CA TYR A 145 -12.21 17.71 2.22
C TYR A 145 -13.40 18.35 1.50
N LYS A 146 -13.20 19.51 0.85
CA LYS A 146 -14.26 20.18 0.07
C LYS A 146 -14.67 19.39 -1.17
N TYR A 147 -13.82 18.49 -1.62
CA TYR A 147 -14.00 17.68 -2.83
C TYR A 147 -14.53 16.27 -2.56
N GLY A 148 -14.66 15.87 -1.31
CA GLY A 148 -15.17 14.56 -0.92
C GLY A 148 -16.63 14.63 -0.44
N THR A 149 -17.38 13.58 -0.69
CA THR A 149 -18.70 13.34 -0.08
C THR A 149 -18.60 12.42 1.13
N ASP A 150 -17.63 11.49 1.09
CA ASP A 150 -17.35 10.49 2.12
C ASP A 150 -15.85 10.42 2.42
N PHE A 151 -15.49 10.21 3.67
CA PHE A 151 -14.12 10.24 4.14
C PHE A 151 -13.79 8.97 4.91
N TYR A 152 -12.81 8.22 4.41
CA TYR A 152 -12.41 6.97 5.03
C TYR A 152 -10.94 7.02 5.43
N ALA A 153 -10.59 6.22 6.43
CA ALA A 153 -9.20 6.04 6.84
C ALA A 153 -8.96 4.62 7.36
N CYS A 154 -7.79 4.05 7.07
CA CYS A 154 -7.41 2.72 7.57
C CYS A 154 -7.11 2.71 9.08
N SER A 155 -6.87 3.88 9.68
CA SER A 155 -6.68 4.07 11.13
C SER A 155 -7.07 5.48 11.55
N ALA A 156 -7.26 5.69 12.85
CA ALA A 156 -7.54 7.02 13.40
C ALA A 156 -6.41 8.03 13.11
N LEU A 157 -5.16 7.59 13.18
CA LEU A 157 -3.99 8.41 12.85
C LEU A 157 -3.96 8.80 11.36
N ALA A 158 -4.28 7.85 10.47
CA ALA A 158 -4.39 8.14 9.03
C ALA A 158 -5.49 9.15 8.73
N GLY A 159 -6.62 9.09 9.45
CA GLY A 159 -7.68 10.09 9.34
C GLY A 159 -7.20 11.48 9.76
N LYS A 160 -6.57 11.60 10.91
CA LYS A 160 -6.02 12.88 11.43
C LYS A 160 -4.91 13.46 10.54
N TRP A 161 -4.19 12.61 9.82
CA TRP A 161 -3.13 13.04 8.90
C TRP A 161 -3.68 13.79 7.67
N ILE A 162 -4.81 13.34 7.12
CA ILE A 162 -5.35 13.86 5.85
C ILE A 162 -6.55 14.80 6.06
N PHE A 163 -7.36 14.57 7.10
CA PHE A 163 -8.59 15.33 7.31
C PHE A 163 -8.50 16.25 8.53
N PRO A 164 -9.13 17.44 8.48
CA PRO A 164 -9.30 18.28 9.65
C PRO A 164 -10.23 17.61 10.67
N GLU A 165 -10.13 18.00 11.93
CA GLU A 165 -10.86 17.41 13.05
C GLU A 165 -12.37 17.42 12.86
N LYS A 166 -12.93 18.50 12.30
CA LYS A 166 -14.35 18.61 11.97
C LYS A 166 -14.86 17.54 11.00
N ILE A 167 -13.98 16.94 10.18
CA ILE A 167 -14.33 15.83 9.29
C ILE A 167 -14.19 14.52 10.03
N VAL A 168 -13.09 14.33 10.78
CA VAL A 168 -12.87 13.11 11.58
C VAL A 168 -13.97 12.88 12.61
N GLY A 169 -14.56 13.95 13.15
CA GLY A 169 -15.69 13.92 14.09
C GLY A 169 -17.09 13.87 13.43
N SER A 170 -17.18 13.83 12.10
CA SER A 170 -18.46 13.84 11.40
C SER A 170 -19.00 12.43 11.10
N ASP A 171 -20.31 12.33 10.85
CA ASP A 171 -20.99 11.12 10.39
C ASP A 171 -20.55 10.63 9.00
N LYS A 172 -19.89 11.51 8.23
CA LYS A 172 -19.32 11.19 6.91
C LYS A 172 -17.96 10.49 7.00
N PHE A 173 -17.33 10.47 8.18
CA PHE A 173 -16.05 9.81 8.40
C PHE A 173 -16.25 8.38 8.89
N LYS A 174 -15.50 7.43 8.27
CA LYS A 174 -15.53 6.02 8.65
C LYS A 174 -14.13 5.44 8.75
N LEU A 175 -13.90 4.62 9.76
CA LEU A 175 -12.71 3.76 9.81
C LEU A 175 -12.96 2.51 8.96
N VAL A 176 -12.19 2.37 7.89
CA VAL A 176 -12.23 1.22 6.98
C VAL A 176 -10.86 0.57 6.99
N LYS A 177 -10.70 -0.46 7.81
CA LYS A 177 -9.43 -1.19 7.95
C LYS A 177 -9.10 -1.95 6.66
N ASN A 178 -7.80 -2.11 6.39
CA ASN A 178 -7.35 -2.98 5.31
C ASN A 178 -7.69 -4.43 5.66
N GLY A 179 -8.50 -5.07 4.83
CA GLY A 179 -8.80 -6.49 4.95
C GLY A 179 -7.66 -7.35 4.40
N ILE A 180 -7.53 -8.55 4.96
CA ILE A 180 -6.64 -9.61 4.46
C ILE A 180 -7.44 -10.91 4.35
N ASP A 181 -7.02 -11.79 3.46
CA ASP A 181 -7.56 -13.16 3.39
C ASP A 181 -7.02 -13.98 4.57
N LEU A 182 -7.83 -14.12 5.62
CA LEU A 182 -7.46 -14.84 6.84
C LEU A 182 -7.07 -16.29 6.58
N ALA A 183 -7.66 -16.96 5.58
CA ALA A 183 -7.34 -18.34 5.25
C ALA A 183 -5.88 -18.50 4.83
N SER A 184 -5.35 -17.54 4.04
CA SER A 184 -3.95 -17.55 3.63
C SER A 184 -2.98 -17.31 4.80
N PHE A 185 -3.40 -16.57 5.83
CA PHE A 185 -2.57 -16.25 7.01
C PHE A 185 -2.79 -17.18 8.20
N THR A 186 -3.69 -18.17 8.07
CA THR A 186 -3.90 -19.18 9.12
C THR A 186 -2.64 -20.04 9.25
N TYR A 187 -2.16 -20.19 10.49
CA TYR A 187 -1.00 -21.00 10.80
C TYR A 187 -1.22 -22.48 10.39
N SER A 188 -0.24 -23.06 9.72
CA SER A 188 -0.19 -24.50 9.39
C SER A 188 1.18 -25.05 9.73
N PRO A 189 1.26 -26.06 10.61
CA PRO A 189 2.51 -26.76 10.93
C PRO A 189 3.19 -27.31 9.68
N GLU A 190 2.42 -27.89 8.76
CA GLU A 190 2.93 -28.49 7.53
C GLU A 190 3.59 -27.45 6.62
N LYS A 191 2.95 -26.30 6.44
CA LYS A 191 3.51 -25.18 5.65
C LYS A 191 4.75 -24.60 6.32
N ARG A 192 4.74 -24.50 7.65
CA ARG A 192 5.92 -24.05 8.42
C ARG A 192 7.10 -25.00 8.20
N GLU A 193 6.89 -26.30 8.37
CA GLU A 193 7.94 -27.30 8.22
C GLU A 193 8.51 -27.29 6.79
N ALA A 194 7.66 -27.33 5.78
CA ALA A 194 8.07 -27.27 4.38
C ALA A 194 8.86 -25.98 4.05
N MET A 195 8.46 -24.84 4.61
CA MET A 195 9.19 -23.58 4.37
C MET A 195 10.52 -23.55 5.12
N ARG A 196 10.59 -24.08 6.33
CA ARG A 196 11.86 -24.20 7.10
C ARG A 196 12.83 -25.17 6.43
N GLU A 197 12.35 -26.26 5.87
CA GLU A 197 13.16 -27.19 5.07
C GLU A 197 13.69 -26.50 3.81
N LYS A 198 12.84 -25.84 3.04
CA LYS A 198 13.21 -25.08 1.85
C LYS A 198 14.29 -24.02 2.13
N LEU A 199 14.25 -23.38 3.29
CA LEU A 199 15.16 -22.31 3.67
C LEU A 199 16.34 -22.79 4.53
N GLN A 200 16.43 -24.09 4.84
CA GLN A 200 17.45 -24.69 5.72
C GLN A 200 17.46 -24.07 7.13
N LEU A 201 16.25 -23.88 7.68
CA LEU A 201 16.02 -23.24 9.00
C LEU A 201 15.49 -24.22 10.05
N GLN A 202 15.60 -25.55 9.80
CA GLN A 202 15.25 -26.56 10.79
C GLN A 202 16.09 -26.34 12.06
N ASP A 203 15.48 -26.53 13.21
CA ASP A 203 16.12 -26.40 14.53
C ASP A 203 16.76 -25.02 14.83
N LYS A 204 16.43 -24.01 14.03
CA LYS A 204 16.91 -22.63 14.24
C LYS A 204 15.83 -21.77 14.90
N PHE A 205 16.28 -20.81 15.70
CA PHE A 205 15.43 -19.73 16.18
C PHE A 205 15.36 -18.63 15.13
N VAL A 206 14.18 -18.45 14.52
CA VAL A 206 14.02 -17.59 13.35
C VAL A 206 13.25 -16.33 13.73
N ILE A 207 13.92 -15.19 13.67
CA ILE A 207 13.23 -13.90 13.67
C ILE A 207 13.15 -13.36 12.25
N GLY A 208 12.11 -12.61 11.91
CA GLY A 208 12.00 -12.12 10.55
C GLY A 208 11.05 -10.96 10.35
N SER A 209 11.09 -10.42 9.15
CA SER A 209 10.23 -9.32 8.72
C SER A 209 9.84 -9.47 7.26
N VAL A 210 8.63 -9.01 6.92
CA VAL A 210 8.11 -8.94 5.57
C VAL A 210 7.78 -7.50 5.23
N GLY A 211 8.40 -6.95 4.19
CA GLY A 211 8.10 -5.58 3.78
C GLY A 211 9.06 -5.02 2.75
N ASN A 212 8.68 -3.90 2.15
CA ASN A 212 9.57 -3.19 1.23
C ASN A 212 10.76 -2.59 1.99
N PHE A 213 11.97 -2.71 1.45
CA PHE A 213 13.19 -2.13 2.02
C PHE A 213 13.20 -0.61 1.78
N LEU A 214 12.40 0.09 2.57
CA LEU A 214 12.24 1.54 2.57
C LEU A 214 12.52 2.11 3.95
N TYR A 215 12.83 3.39 4.00
CA TYR A 215 13.18 4.11 5.23
C TYR A 215 12.22 3.84 6.42
N PRO A 216 10.88 3.87 6.27
CA PRO A 216 9.98 3.66 7.40
C PRO A 216 10.01 2.23 7.99
N LYS A 217 10.55 1.26 7.25
CA LYS A 217 10.64 -0.14 7.73
C LYS A 217 11.86 -0.43 8.58
N ASN A 218 12.86 0.47 8.54
CA ASN A 218 14.03 0.49 9.44
C ASN A 218 14.78 -0.85 9.55
N HIS A 219 15.00 -1.52 8.42
CA HIS A 219 15.73 -2.80 8.37
C HIS A 219 17.15 -2.68 8.95
N ASP A 220 17.78 -1.50 8.83
CA ASP A 220 19.08 -1.22 9.46
C ASP A 220 19.04 -1.48 10.97
N PHE A 221 18.00 -1.01 11.66
CA PHE A 221 17.82 -1.26 13.09
C PHE A 221 17.54 -2.74 13.37
N MET A 222 16.74 -3.41 12.55
CA MET A 222 16.47 -4.85 12.72
C MET A 222 17.77 -5.68 12.65
N VAL A 223 18.67 -5.36 11.72
CA VAL A 223 19.98 -6.03 11.61
C VAL A 223 20.85 -5.77 12.83
N ARG A 224 20.85 -4.55 13.39
CA ARG A 224 21.57 -4.25 14.63
C ARG A 224 21.02 -5.03 15.83
N VAL A 225 19.72 -5.09 15.98
CA VAL A 225 19.08 -5.92 17.02
C VAL A 225 19.43 -7.39 16.85
N PHE A 226 19.40 -7.89 15.61
CA PHE A 226 19.81 -9.27 15.31
C PHE A 226 21.28 -9.54 15.63
N SER A 227 22.16 -8.58 15.36
CA SER A 227 23.58 -8.68 15.70
C SER A 227 23.79 -8.87 17.21
N GLU A 228 23.02 -8.17 18.05
CA GLU A 228 23.08 -8.37 19.51
C GLU A 228 22.51 -9.74 19.93
N LEU A 229 21.41 -10.19 19.28
CA LEU A 229 20.86 -11.52 19.55
C LEU A 229 21.87 -12.63 19.24
N CYS A 230 22.65 -12.53 18.16
CA CYS A 230 23.64 -13.52 17.79
C CYS A 230 24.77 -13.70 18.82
N LYS A 231 24.97 -12.75 19.74
CA LYS A 231 25.91 -12.87 20.86
C LYS A 231 25.35 -13.74 21.97
N ILE A 232 24.03 -13.88 22.04
CA ILE A 232 23.34 -14.64 23.08
C ILE A 232 22.94 -16.02 22.56
N ASP A 233 22.49 -16.09 21.30
CA ASP A 233 22.04 -17.31 20.65
C ASP A 233 22.74 -17.48 19.29
N SER A 234 23.63 -18.45 19.19
CA SER A 234 24.36 -18.76 17.96
C SER A 234 23.51 -19.39 16.88
N ASP A 235 22.37 -20.00 17.26
CA ASP A 235 21.42 -20.65 16.34
C ASP A 235 20.34 -19.71 15.81
N ALA A 236 20.32 -18.46 16.28
CA ALA A 236 19.43 -17.44 15.76
C ALA A 236 19.67 -17.20 14.26
N ARG A 237 18.58 -17.02 13.51
CA ARG A 237 18.58 -16.66 12.09
C ARG A 237 17.64 -15.48 11.84
N LEU A 238 17.99 -14.63 10.87
CA LEU A 238 17.15 -13.53 10.44
C LEU A 238 16.63 -13.80 9.03
N LEU A 239 15.31 -13.79 8.86
CA LEU A 239 14.64 -13.97 7.58
C LEU A 239 14.01 -12.65 7.13
N LEU A 240 14.54 -12.07 6.06
CA LEU A 240 14.07 -10.80 5.49
C LEU A 240 13.42 -11.04 4.13
N VAL A 241 12.12 -10.79 4.06
CA VAL A 241 11.28 -11.02 2.88
C VAL A 241 10.84 -9.69 2.28
N GLY A 242 11.28 -9.39 1.07
CA GLY A 242 10.96 -8.17 0.37
C GLY A 242 12.11 -7.61 -0.44
N ASP A 243 11.88 -6.45 -1.04
CA ASP A 243 12.84 -5.75 -1.88
C ASP A 243 12.61 -4.23 -1.78
N GLY A 244 13.51 -3.40 -2.26
CA GLY A 244 13.35 -1.95 -2.25
C GLY A 244 14.68 -1.17 -2.27
N LEU A 245 14.58 0.15 -2.24
CA LEU A 245 15.72 1.06 -2.43
C LEU A 245 16.88 0.85 -1.43
N LEU A 246 16.60 0.31 -0.25
CA LEU A 246 17.60 0.09 0.80
C LEU A 246 18.11 -1.36 0.84
N PHE A 247 17.69 -2.22 -0.08
CA PHE A 247 18.02 -3.65 -0.06
C PHE A 247 19.53 -3.89 -0.06
N ASP A 248 20.26 -3.28 -0.98
CA ASP A 248 21.72 -3.44 -1.07
C ASP A 248 22.45 -2.83 0.13
N ASN A 249 21.97 -1.71 0.66
CA ASN A 249 22.54 -1.11 1.87
C ASN A 249 22.43 -2.05 3.07
N VAL A 250 21.28 -2.73 3.24
CA VAL A 250 21.07 -3.69 4.33
C VAL A 250 21.94 -4.93 4.14
N LYS A 251 22.12 -5.41 2.90
CA LYS A 251 23.05 -6.52 2.61
C LYS A 251 24.51 -6.18 2.95
N GLU A 252 24.95 -4.99 2.59
CA GLU A 252 26.32 -4.54 2.94
C GLU A 252 26.49 -4.41 4.46
N GLN A 253 25.48 -3.94 5.18
CA GLN A 253 25.50 -3.89 6.64
C GLN A 253 25.63 -5.30 7.24
N VAL A 254 24.84 -6.26 6.78
CA VAL A 254 24.91 -7.66 7.21
C VAL A 254 26.31 -8.22 6.99
N LYS A 255 26.90 -7.96 5.82
CA LYS A 255 28.26 -8.38 5.48
C LYS A 255 29.30 -7.73 6.40
N SER A 256 29.20 -6.42 6.65
CA SER A 256 30.14 -5.69 7.51
C SER A 256 30.14 -6.17 8.96
N LEU A 257 29.00 -6.71 9.42
CA LEU A 257 28.81 -7.29 10.74
C LEU A 257 29.17 -8.79 10.82
N GLY A 258 29.63 -9.41 9.71
CA GLY A 258 29.97 -10.84 9.67
C GLY A 258 28.75 -11.77 9.82
N LEU A 259 27.56 -11.33 9.44
CA LEU A 259 26.31 -12.06 9.66
C LEU A 259 25.76 -12.74 8.38
N THR A 260 26.56 -12.79 7.31
CA THR A 260 26.12 -13.29 5.99
C THR A 260 25.48 -14.68 6.05
N ASP A 261 26.06 -15.60 6.84
CA ASP A 261 25.57 -16.99 6.96
C ASP A 261 24.35 -17.13 7.88
N LYS A 262 23.95 -16.06 8.55
CA LYS A 262 22.85 -16.04 9.51
C LYS A 262 21.63 -15.26 9.02
N VAL A 263 21.74 -14.54 7.89
CA VAL A 263 20.67 -13.71 7.34
C VAL A 263 20.24 -14.22 5.96
N THR A 264 18.98 -14.58 5.84
CA THR A 264 18.38 -15.00 4.58
C THR A 264 17.59 -13.85 3.97
N PHE A 265 17.97 -13.46 2.75
CA PHE A 265 17.23 -12.50 1.92
C PHE A 265 16.50 -13.26 0.82
N THR A 266 15.19 -13.15 0.76
CA THR A 266 14.39 -13.89 -0.24
C THR A 266 14.01 -13.05 -1.45
N GLY A 267 14.24 -11.74 -1.40
CA GLY A 267 13.62 -10.83 -2.35
C GLY A 267 12.11 -10.74 -2.18
N ARG A 268 11.44 -10.18 -3.18
CA ARG A 268 9.97 -10.06 -3.19
C ARG A 268 9.33 -11.42 -3.42
N GLN A 269 8.35 -11.77 -2.58
CA GLN A 269 7.58 -13.00 -2.65
C GLN A 269 6.08 -12.70 -2.75
N ALA A 270 5.39 -13.39 -3.64
CA ALA A 270 3.94 -13.25 -3.80
C ALA A 270 3.17 -13.88 -2.61
N ASP A 271 3.71 -14.99 -2.09
CA ASP A 271 3.19 -15.80 -1.00
C ASP A 271 3.90 -15.53 0.34
N ALA A 272 4.17 -14.26 0.63
CA ALA A 272 4.93 -13.84 1.81
C ALA A 272 4.39 -14.41 3.14
N TYR A 273 3.08 -14.71 3.21
CA TYR A 273 2.46 -15.38 4.35
C TYR A 273 3.06 -16.77 4.64
N ASN A 274 3.51 -17.52 3.64
CA ASN A 274 4.18 -18.81 3.85
C ASN A 274 5.56 -18.61 4.52
N TYR A 275 6.28 -17.56 4.15
CA TYR A 275 7.56 -17.22 4.78
C TYR A 275 7.37 -16.75 6.24
N MET A 276 6.26 -16.06 6.54
CA MET A 276 5.92 -15.68 7.93
C MET A 276 5.72 -16.90 8.82
N MET A 277 5.21 -18.01 8.29
CA MET A 277 5.02 -19.26 9.05
C MET A 277 6.35 -19.90 9.48
N ALA A 278 7.45 -19.64 8.76
CA ALA A 278 8.79 -20.13 9.14
C ALA A 278 9.38 -19.39 10.35
N MET A 279 8.86 -18.20 10.68
CA MET A 279 9.37 -17.35 11.76
C MET A 279 8.84 -17.78 13.13
N ASP A 280 9.66 -17.61 14.16
CA ASP A 280 9.26 -17.73 15.57
C ASP A 280 8.83 -16.37 16.12
N ILE A 281 9.51 -15.30 15.68
CA ILE A 281 9.16 -13.91 16.01
C ILE A 281 9.10 -13.09 14.73
N TYR A 282 8.01 -12.33 14.58
CA TYR A 282 7.85 -11.36 13.51
C TYR A 282 8.19 -9.95 14.00
N LEU A 283 9.12 -9.27 13.30
CA LEU A 283 9.50 -7.87 13.56
C LEU A 283 8.73 -6.92 12.64
N MET A 284 8.19 -5.83 13.24
CA MET A 284 7.49 -4.77 12.51
C MET A 284 8.15 -3.41 12.72
#